data_3d12533a4861ec662ec40d9811c1458a
#
_entry.id   3d12533a4861ec662ec40d9811c1458a
#
_cell.length_a   1.000
_cell.length_b   1.000
_cell.length_c   1.000
_cell.angle_alpha   90.00
_cell.angle_beta   90.00
_cell.angle_gamma   90.00
#
_symmetry.space_group_name_H-M   'P 1'
#
loop_
_entity.id
_entity.type
_entity.pdbx_description
1 polymer ?
#
loop_
_entity_poly.entity_id
_entity_poly.type
_entity_poly.pdbx_seq_one_letter_code
_entity_poly.pdbx_strand_id
1 'polypeptide(L)'
;MDMRHLDENEVRHLQYELMPGDKATYLDYCNQKGIEFSRDLLEVEISELSFSGGLLMQENFETTVRGLYNACVFFAFSGAICGGYYAGTQAAEAVAQPDEREPLDEPEILKEKARIYKPLKTRNGMSYREFEGAIRQVMAYYMGYRRNQKGMETALEKLSFLEGCVDQLTASNYRELMKANESRDLVETCRLSTRASLERKESGRAYYKRSDYPELMPALNKPLVLWQEGGQQKLAWGT
;
A
#
# COMPACT_ATOMS: atom_id res chain seq x y z
N MET A 1 -18.42 16.65 9.79
CA MET A 1 -18.72 16.02 11.11
C MET A 1 -19.17 17.13 12.05
N ASP A 2 -20.27 16.91 12.76
CA ASP A 2 -20.83 17.86 13.73
C ASP A 2 -20.63 17.30 15.14
N MET A 3 -19.86 17.99 15.98
CA MET A 3 -19.58 17.63 17.36
C MET A 3 -20.11 18.67 18.35
N ARG A 4 -20.88 19.67 17.89
CA ARG A 4 -21.42 20.76 18.73
C ARG A 4 -22.45 20.29 19.75
N HIS A 5 -22.90 19.05 19.67
CA HIS A 5 -23.80 18.42 20.64
C HIS A 5 -23.07 17.84 21.86
N LEU A 6 -21.73 17.76 21.82
CA LEU A 6 -20.92 17.26 22.92
C LEU A 6 -20.83 18.31 24.03
N ASP A 7 -20.86 17.85 25.29
CA ASP A 7 -20.62 18.71 26.43
C ASP A 7 -19.11 19.03 26.60
N GLU A 8 -18.81 19.95 27.52
CA GLU A 8 -17.43 20.38 27.75
C GLU A 8 -16.52 19.24 28.25
N ASN A 9 -17.05 18.27 29.00
CA ASN A 9 -16.28 17.14 29.51
C ASN A 9 -15.97 16.15 28.36
N GLU A 10 -16.95 15.91 27.50
CA GLU A 10 -16.77 15.06 26.32
C GLU A 10 -15.76 15.66 25.34
N VAL A 11 -15.85 16.97 25.07
CA VAL A 11 -14.89 17.68 24.22
C VAL A 11 -13.49 17.62 24.85
N ARG A 12 -13.38 17.83 26.16
CA ARG A 12 -12.12 17.74 26.88
C ARG A 12 -11.54 16.32 26.83
N HIS A 13 -12.36 15.30 27.03
CA HIS A 13 -11.94 13.90 26.92
C HIS A 13 -11.41 13.58 25.51
N LEU A 14 -12.09 14.03 24.46
CA LEU A 14 -11.61 13.89 23.09
C LEU A 14 -10.25 14.56 22.90
N GLN A 15 -10.11 15.81 23.32
CA GLN A 15 -8.91 16.61 23.06
C GLN A 15 -7.69 16.15 23.87
N TYR A 16 -7.87 15.73 25.11
CA TYR A 16 -6.75 15.49 26.03
C TYR A 16 -6.48 14.03 26.35
N GLU A 17 -7.43 13.13 26.10
CA GLU A 17 -7.30 11.72 26.44
C GLU A 17 -7.31 10.80 25.20
N LEU A 18 -8.21 11.05 24.24
CA LEU A 18 -8.35 10.18 23.07
C LEU A 18 -7.49 10.59 21.87
N MET A 19 -7.29 11.90 21.66
CA MET A 19 -6.53 12.41 20.50
C MET A 19 -5.03 12.60 20.69
N PRO A 20 -4.49 12.79 21.92
CA PRO A 20 -3.04 12.78 22.12
C PRO A 20 -2.40 11.46 21.67
N GLY A 21 -1.19 11.54 21.17
CA GLY A 21 -0.53 10.39 20.54
C GLY A 21 -0.83 10.33 19.04
N ASP A 22 -1.60 9.37 18.59
CA ASP A 22 -1.86 9.13 17.15
C ASP A 22 -2.53 10.31 16.42
N LYS A 23 -3.25 11.17 17.15
CA LYS A 23 -4.00 12.30 16.59
C LYS A 23 -3.45 13.69 16.98
N ALA A 24 -2.27 13.74 17.58
CA ALA A 24 -1.66 15.02 18.00
C ALA A 24 -1.52 16.01 16.84
N THR A 25 -1.07 15.54 15.67
CA THR A 25 -0.94 16.36 14.46
C THR A 25 -2.28 16.99 14.03
N TYR A 26 -3.38 16.28 14.22
CA TYR A 26 -4.71 16.78 13.88
C TYR A 26 -5.16 17.86 14.88
N LEU A 27 -4.89 17.67 16.16
CA LEU A 27 -5.14 18.69 17.19
C LEU A 27 -4.32 19.96 16.91
N ASP A 28 -3.04 19.81 16.60
CA ASP A 28 -2.15 20.93 16.24
C ASP A 28 -2.71 21.69 15.04
N TYR A 29 -3.17 20.97 14.02
CA TYR A 29 -3.83 21.60 12.86
C TYR A 29 -5.10 22.37 13.26
N CYS A 30 -5.98 21.78 14.05
CA CYS A 30 -7.19 22.45 14.53
C CYS A 30 -6.85 23.71 15.33
N ASN A 31 -5.89 23.61 16.24
CA ASN A 31 -5.43 24.74 17.05
C ASN A 31 -4.83 25.87 16.18
N GLN A 32 -4.01 25.54 15.19
CA GLN A 32 -3.43 26.51 14.26
C GLN A 32 -4.49 27.23 13.39
N LYS A 33 -5.59 26.53 13.09
CA LYS A 33 -6.68 27.07 12.30
C LYS A 33 -7.78 27.74 13.16
N GLY A 34 -7.67 27.71 14.48
CA GLY A 34 -8.67 28.24 15.39
C GLY A 34 -10.00 27.48 15.34
N ILE A 35 -9.95 26.18 15.01
CA ILE A 35 -11.11 25.30 14.95
C ILE A 35 -11.44 24.80 16.35
N GLU A 36 -12.66 25.05 16.81
CA GLU A 36 -13.20 24.61 18.09
C GLU A 36 -14.29 23.56 17.89
N PHE A 37 -14.14 22.38 18.50
CA PHE A 37 -15.06 21.25 18.32
C PHE A 37 -16.47 21.51 18.80
N SER A 38 -16.62 22.37 19.81
CA SER A 38 -17.90 22.79 20.34
C SER A 38 -18.66 23.80 19.47
N ARG A 39 -17.96 24.46 18.54
CA ARG A 39 -18.51 25.55 17.74
C ARG A 39 -18.52 25.25 16.25
N ASP A 40 -17.45 24.65 15.74
CA ASP A 40 -17.17 24.56 14.32
C ASP A 40 -17.53 23.19 13.73
N LEU A 41 -18.00 23.21 12.49
CA LEU A 41 -18.19 21.99 11.71
C LEU A 41 -16.82 21.52 11.16
N LEU A 42 -16.54 20.24 11.31
CA LEU A 42 -15.35 19.65 10.73
C LEU A 42 -15.65 19.08 9.35
N GLU A 43 -14.89 19.53 8.36
CA GLU A 43 -14.87 18.89 7.05
C GLU A 43 -14.12 17.57 7.16
N VAL A 44 -14.79 16.48 6.78
CA VAL A 44 -14.23 15.13 6.85
C VAL A 44 -14.53 14.38 5.57
N GLU A 45 -13.61 13.53 5.18
CA GLU A 45 -13.75 12.62 4.05
C GLU A 45 -13.53 11.18 4.52
N ILE A 46 -14.28 10.25 3.93
CA ILE A 46 -14.03 8.84 4.14
C ILE A 46 -12.82 8.46 3.27
N SER A 47 -11.72 8.11 3.93
CA SER A 47 -10.51 7.64 3.26
C SER A 47 -10.08 6.28 3.81
N GLU A 48 -9.30 5.55 3.01
CA GLU A 48 -8.71 4.30 3.46
C GLU A 48 -7.48 4.60 4.34
N LEU A 49 -7.51 4.13 5.58
CA LEU A 49 -6.40 4.30 6.51
C LEU A 49 -5.26 3.33 6.20
N SER A 50 -5.62 2.10 5.82
CA SER A 50 -4.64 1.05 5.51
C SER A 50 -5.25 -0.01 4.62
N PHE A 51 -4.38 -0.76 3.93
CA PHE A 51 -4.76 -1.98 3.24
C PHE A 51 -4.44 -3.19 4.10
N SER A 52 -5.35 -4.15 4.13
CA SER A 52 -5.15 -5.44 4.76
C SER A 52 -4.44 -6.36 3.76
N GLY A 53 -3.17 -6.59 3.94
CA GLY A 53 -2.38 -7.46 3.09
C GLY A 53 -0.90 -7.46 3.47
N GLY A 54 -0.15 -8.42 2.95
CA GLY A 54 1.27 -8.56 3.20
C GLY A 54 1.90 -9.60 2.27
N LEU A 55 3.17 -9.84 2.45
CA LEU A 55 3.88 -10.90 1.73
C LEU A 55 3.54 -12.26 2.35
N LEU A 56 3.37 -13.27 1.49
CA LEU A 56 3.31 -14.65 1.96
C LEU A 56 4.67 -15.04 2.52
N MET A 57 4.69 -15.59 3.73
CA MET A 57 5.90 -15.92 4.45
C MET A 57 5.74 -17.23 5.20
N GLN A 58 6.88 -17.82 5.57
CA GLN A 58 7.00 -18.99 6.42
C GLN A 58 6.97 -18.61 7.91
N GLU A 59 7.03 -19.58 8.80
CA GLU A 59 7.04 -19.37 10.26
C GLU A 59 8.25 -18.57 10.74
N ASN A 60 9.38 -18.66 10.04
CA ASN A 60 10.61 -17.90 10.30
C ASN A 60 10.60 -16.50 9.67
N PHE A 61 9.45 -16.04 9.14
CA PHE A 61 9.26 -14.77 8.45
C PHE A 61 10.01 -14.63 7.11
N GLU A 62 10.63 -15.68 6.62
CA GLU A 62 11.18 -15.70 5.27
C GLU A 62 10.04 -15.76 4.24
N THR A 63 10.16 -14.98 3.18
CA THR A 63 9.17 -14.97 2.08
C THR A 63 9.40 -16.16 1.14
N THR A 64 8.66 -16.24 0.04
CA THR A 64 8.93 -17.22 -1.03
C THR A 64 10.23 -16.92 -1.79
N VAL A 65 10.83 -15.75 -1.58
CA VAL A 65 12.15 -15.38 -2.10
C VAL A 65 13.18 -15.64 -1.01
N ARG A 66 14.08 -16.58 -1.24
CA ARG A 66 15.12 -16.97 -0.28
C ARG A 66 15.97 -15.77 0.15
N GLY A 67 16.18 -15.62 1.45
CA GLY A 67 16.94 -14.52 2.04
C GLY A 67 16.19 -13.22 2.17
N LEU A 68 14.92 -13.16 1.73
CA LEU A 68 14.05 -12.00 1.91
C LEU A 68 13.07 -12.25 3.06
N TYR A 69 13.19 -11.46 4.12
CA TYR A 69 12.37 -11.57 5.33
C TYR A 69 11.37 -10.44 5.44
N ASN A 70 10.15 -10.75 5.90
CA ASN A 70 9.10 -9.77 6.14
C ASN A 70 9.08 -9.35 7.61
N ALA A 71 9.55 -8.14 7.91
CA ALA A 71 9.61 -7.61 9.27
C ALA A 71 8.31 -6.96 9.73
N CYS A 72 7.40 -6.59 8.82
CA CYS A 72 6.15 -5.88 9.12
C CYS A 72 4.95 -6.83 9.08
N VAL A 73 4.88 -7.74 10.06
CA VAL A 73 3.84 -8.78 10.12
C VAL A 73 2.61 -8.32 10.89
N PHE A 74 2.81 -7.47 11.90
CA PHE A 74 1.77 -7.02 12.81
C PHE A 74 1.53 -5.53 12.68
N PHE A 75 0.27 -5.13 12.83
CA PHE A 75 -0.10 -3.73 12.95
C PHE A 75 0.39 -3.14 14.28
N ALA A 76 0.65 -1.86 14.28
CA ALA A 76 1.12 -1.07 15.40
C ALA A 76 2.63 -1.18 15.69
N PHE A 77 3.12 -0.20 16.42
CA PHE A 77 4.53 0.02 16.69
C PHE A 77 5.19 -1.17 17.42
N SER A 78 4.54 -1.69 18.46
CA SER A 78 5.05 -2.83 19.22
C SER A 78 5.16 -4.10 18.37
N GLY A 79 4.14 -4.35 17.55
CA GLY A 79 4.15 -5.49 16.62
C GLY A 79 5.25 -5.39 15.56
N ALA A 80 5.50 -4.18 15.04
CA ALA A 80 6.57 -3.94 14.07
C ALA A 80 7.96 -4.12 14.69
N ILE A 81 8.18 -3.70 15.95
CA ILE A 81 9.44 -3.91 16.66
C ILE A 81 9.68 -5.40 16.91
N CYS A 82 8.69 -6.12 17.45
CA CYS A 82 8.82 -7.55 17.72
C CYS A 82 9.03 -8.35 16.43
N GLY A 83 8.27 -8.05 15.39
CA GLY A 83 8.42 -8.68 14.07
C GLY A 83 9.78 -8.41 13.44
N GLY A 84 10.26 -7.16 13.51
CA GLY A 84 11.58 -6.78 13.03
C GLY A 84 12.71 -7.47 13.77
N TYR A 85 12.62 -7.55 15.10
CA TYR A 85 13.60 -8.28 15.92
C TYR A 85 13.64 -9.77 15.55
N TYR A 86 12.48 -10.42 15.46
CA TYR A 86 12.39 -11.83 15.12
C TYR A 86 12.93 -12.11 13.70
N ALA A 87 12.46 -11.37 12.70
CA ALA A 87 12.93 -11.51 11.32
C ALA A 87 14.44 -11.27 11.20
N GLY A 88 14.97 -10.26 11.90
CA GLY A 88 16.41 -9.99 11.93
C GLY A 88 17.22 -11.11 12.57
N THR A 89 16.71 -11.72 13.65
CA THR A 89 17.34 -12.88 14.28
C THR A 89 17.38 -14.08 13.33
N GLN A 90 16.26 -14.39 12.68
CA GLN A 90 16.19 -15.49 11.72
C GLN A 90 17.10 -15.26 10.50
N ALA A 91 17.16 -14.04 10.00
CA ALA A 91 18.07 -13.68 8.91
C ALA A 91 19.55 -13.84 9.32
N ALA A 92 19.91 -13.42 10.54
CA ALA A 92 21.28 -13.57 11.08
C ALA A 92 21.67 -15.04 11.25
N GLU A 93 20.76 -15.88 11.77
CA GLU A 93 20.96 -17.32 11.89
C GLU A 93 21.15 -17.99 10.52
N ALA A 94 20.35 -17.59 9.53
CA ALA A 94 20.47 -18.12 8.17
C ALA A 94 21.81 -17.76 7.51
N VAL A 95 22.29 -16.53 7.70
CA VAL A 95 23.58 -16.09 7.13
C VAL A 95 24.78 -16.76 7.82
N ALA A 96 24.64 -17.18 9.09
CA ALA A 96 25.68 -17.87 9.82
C ALA A 96 25.91 -19.34 9.35
N GLN A 97 24.93 -19.91 8.62
CA GLN A 97 25.06 -21.22 8.03
C GLN A 97 25.88 -21.18 6.73
N PRO A 98 26.73 -22.20 6.46
CA PRO A 98 27.38 -22.31 5.16
C PRO A 98 26.31 -22.36 4.06
N ASP A 99 26.31 -21.42 3.16
CA ASP A 99 25.38 -21.35 2.04
C ASP A 99 26.14 -21.44 0.71
N GLU A 100 25.75 -22.39 -0.13
CA GLU A 100 26.13 -22.41 -1.54
C GLU A 100 25.30 -21.33 -2.25
N ARG A 101 25.80 -20.11 -2.24
CA ARG A 101 25.16 -19.02 -2.99
C ARG A 101 25.40 -19.26 -4.47
N GLU A 102 24.35 -19.14 -5.25
CA GLU A 102 24.50 -19.08 -6.70
C GLU A 102 25.42 -17.89 -7.09
N PRO A 103 26.29 -18.06 -8.05
CA PRO A 103 27.11 -16.97 -8.57
C PRO A 103 26.22 -15.81 -9.00
N LEU A 104 26.62 -14.58 -8.67
CA LEU A 104 25.90 -13.40 -9.12
C LEU A 104 25.96 -13.34 -10.66
N ASP A 105 24.79 -13.22 -11.30
CA ASP A 105 24.69 -12.97 -12.73
C ASP A 105 25.02 -11.48 -13.00
N GLU A 106 26.28 -11.21 -13.34
CA GLU A 106 26.73 -9.85 -13.62
C GLU A 106 25.92 -9.15 -14.73
N PRO A 107 25.59 -9.79 -15.87
CA PRO A 107 24.69 -9.25 -16.88
C PRO A 107 23.33 -8.82 -16.33
N GLU A 108 22.71 -9.62 -15.46
CA GLU A 108 21.42 -9.30 -14.84
C GLU A 108 21.53 -8.09 -13.90
N ILE A 109 22.59 -8.04 -13.09
CA ILE A 109 22.88 -6.88 -12.23
C ILE A 109 23.04 -5.60 -13.03
N LEU A 110 23.78 -5.66 -14.14
CA LEU A 110 23.98 -4.49 -15.01
C LEU A 110 22.68 -4.06 -15.69
N LYS A 111 21.85 -5.01 -16.12
CA LYS A 111 20.52 -4.75 -16.67
C LYS A 111 19.63 -4.05 -15.64
N GLU A 112 19.56 -4.56 -14.41
CA GLU A 112 18.77 -3.97 -13.36
C GLU A 112 19.28 -2.57 -12.96
N LYS A 113 20.58 -2.40 -12.87
CA LYS A 113 21.21 -1.08 -12.66
C LYS A 113 20.82 -0.11 -13.78
N ALA A 114 20.86 -0.54 -15.02
CA ALA A 114 20.46 0.29 -16.16
C ALA A 114 18.98 0.69 -16.07
N ARG A 115 18.11 -0.23 -15.65
CA ARG A 115 16.67 0.01 -15.40
C ARG A 115 16.45 1.06 -14.32
N ILE A 116 17.09 0.91 -13.16
CA ILE A 116 16.95 1.83 -12.02
C ILE A 116 17.39 3.25 -12.40
N TYR A 117 18.49 3.40 -13.12
CA TYR A 117 19.05 4.70 -13.49
C TYR A 117 18.47 5.28 -14.79
N LYS A 118 17.59 4.57 -15.48
CA LYS A 118 16.97 5.01 -16.75
C LYS A 118 16.32 6.39 -16.66
N PRO A 119 15.56 6.75 -15.59
CA PRO A 119 14.90 8.05 -15.48
C PRO A 119 15.84 9.25 -15.54
N LEU A 120 17.08 9.14 -15.06
CA LEU A 120 18.09 10.21 -15.17
C LEU A 120 18.55 10.46 -16.63
N LYS A 121 18.37 9.50 -17.51
CA LYS A 121 18.78 9.56 -18.92
C LYS A 121 17.62 9.90 -19.84
N THR A 122 16.38 9.69 -19.36
CA THR A 122 15.15 9.96 -20.14
C THR A 122 14.93 11.45 -20.25
N ARG A 123 14.68 11.93 -21.48
CA ARG A 123 14.40 13.35 -21.77
C ARG A 123 13.00 13.49 -22.32
N ASN A 124 12.36 14.62 -22.03
CA ASN A 124 11.01 14.94 -22.51
C ASN A 124 9.93 13.90 -22.13
N GLY A 125 10.12 13.27 -20.98
CA GLY A 125 9.17 12.33 -20.44
C GLY A 125 8.30 12.94 -19.33
N MET A 126 7.63 12.07 -18.60
CA MET A 126 6.69 12.42 -17.53
C MET A 126 7.41 12.50 -16.18
N SER A 127 7.07 13.49 -15.37
CA SER A 127 7.56 13.56 -13.99
C SER A 127 6.87 12.50 -13.11
N TYR A 128 7.53 12.08 -12.04
CA TYR A 128 6.91 11.16 -11.07
C TYR A 128 5.62 11.75 -10.48
N ARG A 129 5.51 13.08 -10.31
CA ARG A 129 4.31 13.74 -9.76
C ARG A 129 3.10 13.60 -10.67
N GLU A 130 3.31 13.79 -11.96
CA GLU A 130 2.24 13.61 -12.97
C GLU A 130 1.80 12.15 -13.01
N PHE A 131 2.77 11.23 -12.99
CA PHE A 131 2.50 9.81 -13.01
C PHE A 131 1.76 9.32 -11.76
N GLU A 132 2.24 9.66 -10.55
CA GLU A 132 1.54 9.37 -9.30
C GLU A 132 0.15 10.03 -9.25
N GLY A 133 0.03 11.26 -9.74
CA GLY A 133 -1.26 11.95 -9.84
C GLY A 133 -2.27 11.17 -10.68
N ALA A 134 -1.84 10.63 -11.82
CA ALA A 134 -2.68 9.79 -12.66
C ALA A 134 -3.09 8.48 -11.97
N ILE A 135 -2.14 7.80 -11.29
CA ILE A 135 -2.46 6.60 -10.49
C ILE A 135 -3.48 6.93 -9.40
N ARG A 136 -3.26 7.99 -8.63
CA ARG A 136 -4.16 8.43 -7.55
C ARG A 136 -5.57 8.72 -8.05
N GLN A 137 -5.71 9.36 -9.21
CA GLN A 137 -7.01 9.62 -9.82
C GLN A 137 -7.74 8.33 -10.18
N VAL A 138 -7.04 7.36 -10.78
CA VAL A 138 -7.62 6.04 -11.09
C VAL A 138 -8.08 5.34 -9.82
N MET A 139 -7.22 5.28 -8.81
CA MET A 139 -7.52 4.60 -7.55
C MET A 139 -8.65 5.29 -6.79
N ALA A 140 -8.63 6.61 -6.65
CA ALA A 140 -9.67 7.36 -5.95
C ALA A 140 -11.04 7.18 -6.61
N TYR A 141 -11.10 7.18 -7.94
CA TYR A 141 -12.36 7.10 -8.66
C TYR A 141 -12.94 5.69 -8.72
N TYR A 142 -12.11 4.68 -8.99
CA TYR A 142 -12.58 3.31 -9.22
C TYR A 142 -12.36 2.35 -8.05
N MET A 143 -11.40 2.64 -7.17
CA MET A 143 -10.98 1.80 -6.05
C MET A 143 -11.26 2.41 -4.68
N GLY A 144 -12.03 3.48 -4.61
CA GLY A 144 -12.49 4.08 -3.37
C GLY A 144 -13.41 3.17 -2.55
N TYR A 145 -14.04 3.71 -1.52
CA TYR A 145 -14.91 2.97 -0.60
C TYR A 145 -16.03 2.18 -1.31
N ARG A 146 -16.64 2.74 -2.35
CA ARG A 146 -17.66 2.05 -3.17
C ARG A 146 -17.04 1.57 -4.47
N ARG A 147 -17.10 0.27 -4.68
CA ARG A 147 -16.50 -0.42 -5.84
C ARG A 147 -17.55 -1.25 -6.57
N ASN A 148 -17.30 -1.54 -7.82
CA ASN A 148 -18.05 -2.50 -8.61
C ASN A 148 -17.14 -3.11 -9.68
N GLN A 149 -17.55 -4.25 -10.24
CA GLN A 149 -16.77 -5.00 -11.21
C GLN A 149 -16.33 -4.13 -12.39
N LYS A 150 -17.27 -3.44 -13.04
CA LYS A 150 -16.99 -2.61 -14.23
C LYS A 150 -15.98 -1.50 -13.93
N GLY A 151 -16.12 -0.84 -12.77
CA GLY A 151 -15.17 0.20 -12.35
C GLY A 151 -13.76 -0.37 -12.14
N MET A 152 -13.65 -1.51 -11.49
CA MET A 152 -12.35 -2.16 -11.23
C MET A 152 -11.71 -2.70 -12.53
N GLU A 153 -12.48 -3.23 -13.47
CA GLU A 153 -11.99 -3.61 -14.80
C GLU A 153 -11.44 -2.39 -15.55
N THR A 154 -12.16 -1.27 -15.51
CA THR A 154 -11.68 0.00 -16.09
C THR A 154 -10.42 0.50 -15.37
N ALA A 155 -10.32 0.34 -14.05
CA ALA A 155 -9.10 0.68 -13.31
C ALA A 155 -7.91 -0.16 -13.81
N LEU A 156 -8.08 -1.47 -13.98
CA LEU A 156 -7.03 -2.35 -14.51
C LEU A 156 -6.56 -1.94 -15.90
N GLU A 157 -7.47 -1.58 -16.79
CA GLU A 157 -7.12 -1.09 -18.13
C GLU A 157 -6.28 0.19 -18.05
N LYS A 158 -6.71 1.16 -17.24
CA LYS A 158 -5.99 2.43 -17.06
C LYS A 158 -4.63 2.24 -16.38
N LEU A 159 -4.55 1.40 -15.35
CA LEU A 159 -3.30 1.10 -14.67
C LEU A 159 -2.34 0.34 -15.60
N SER A 160 -2.83 -0.55 -16.46
CA SER A 160 -2.01 -1.24 -17.46
C SER A 160 -1.47 -0.26 -18.53
N PHE A 161 -2.26 0.73 -18.91
CA PHE A 161 -1.78 1.82 -19.76
C PHE A 161 -0.64 2.61 -19.08
N LEU A 162 -0.85 3.00 -17.81
CA LEU A 162 0.17 3.71 -17.04
C LEU A 162 1.45 2.87 -16.87
N GLU A 163 1.32 1.58 -16.60
CA GLU A 163 2.47 0.67 -16.54
C GLU A 163 3.29 0.70 -17.84
N GLY A 164 2.63 0.74 -18.99
CA GLY A 164 3.30 0.92 -20.28
C GLY A 164 4.04 2.26 -20.43
N CYS A 165 3.71 3.24 -19.59
CA CYS A 165 4.35 4.56 -19.60
C CYS A 165 5.54 4.69 -18.63
N VAL A 166 5.82 3.69 -17.76
CA VAL A 166 6.87 3.80 -16.71
C VAL A 166 8.26 4.08 -17.28
N ASP A 167 8.52 3.65 -18.50
CA ASP A 167 9.79 3.87 -19.19
C ASP A 167 9.97 5.31 -19.70
N GLN A 168 8.91 6.12 -19.64
CA GLN A 168 8.92 7.54 -19.98
C GLN A 168 9.16 8.43 -18.74
N LEU A 169 9.30 7.84 -17.55
CA LEU A 169 9.57 8.60 -16.34
C LEU A 169 10.94 9.29 -16.44
N THR A 170 10.98 10.54 -15.97
CA THR A 170 12.20 11.36 -15.93
C THR A 170 12.59 11.69 -14.51
N ALA A 171 13.88 11.92 -14.28
CA ALA A 171 14.42 12.43 -13.03
C ALA A 171 15.59 13.37 -13.30
N SER A 172 15.65 14.50 -12.60
CA SER A 172 16.73 15.48 -12.68
C SER A 172 17.80 15.32 -11.59
N ASN A 173 17.51 14.53 -10.56
CA ASN A 173 18.38 14.27 -9.41
C ASN A 173 18.05 12.93 -8.75
N TYR A 174 18.86 12.50 -7.79
CA TYR A 174 18.68 11.20 -7.13
C TYR A 174 17.39 11.08 -6.30
N ARG A 175 16.87 12.18 -5.75
CA ARG A 175 15.58 12.16 -5.04
C ARG A 175 14.44 11.88 -6.03
N GLU A 176 14.43 12.53 -7.17
CA GLU A 176 13.44 12.26 -8.21
C GLU A 176 13.62 10.88 -8.83
N LEU A 177 14.87 10.39 -8.94
CA LEU A 177 15.15 9.02 -9.35
C LEU A 177 14.50 7.99 -8.41
N MET A 178 14.66 8.19 -7.10
CA MET A 178 14.01 7.34 -6.09
C MET A 178 12.48 7.37 -6.28
N LYS A 179 11.91 8.57 -6.40
CA LYS A 179 10.46 8.74 -6.59
C LYS A 179 9.95 8.14 -7.90
N ALA A 180 10.70 8.21 -8.97
CA ALA A 180 10.35 7.57 -10.25
C ALA A 180 10.32 6.04 -10.14
N ASN A 181 11.27 5.44 -9.40
CA ASN A 181 11.25 4.00 -9.14
C ASN A 181 10.12 3.61 -8.18
N GLU A 182 9.87 4.37 -7.10
CA GLU A 182 8.71 4.16 -6.22
C GLU A 182 7.38 4.22 -7.01
N SER A 183 7.26 5.15 -7.96
CA SER A 183 6.05 5.28 -8.79
C SER A 183 5.82 4.07 -9.70
N ARG A 184 6.89 3.44 -10.17
CA ARG A 184 6.86 2.17 -10.90
C ARG A 184 6.29 1.05 -10.02
N ASP A 185 6.78 0.92 -8.79
CA ASP A 185 6.31 -0.09 -7.85
C ASP A 185 4.87 0.19 -7.39
N LEU A 186 4.50 1.47 -7.31
CA LEU A 186 3.15 1.90 -6.96
C LEU A 186 2.12 1.44 -7.99
N VAL A 187 2.37 1.60 -9.29
CA VAL A 187 1.41 1.18 -10.32
C VAL A 187 1.20 -0.33 -10.30
N GLU A 188 2.26 -1.12 -10.10
CA GLU A 188 2.15 -2.57 -9.95
C GLU A 188 1.36 -2.96 -8.71
N THR A 189 1.65 -2.34 -7.56
CA THR A 189 0.91 -2.56 -6.31
C THR A 189 -0.58 -2.24 -6.47
N CYS A 190 -0.91 -1.14 -7.15
CA CYS A 190 -2.29 -0.78 -7.45
C CYS A 190 -2.99 -1.80 -8.35
N ARG A 191 -2.30 -2.35 -9.34
CA ARG A 191 -2.83 -3.43 -10.19
C ARG A 191 -3.10 -4.70 -9.40
N LEU A 192 -2.16 -5.14 -8.57
CA LEU A 192 -2.33 -6.31 -7.70
C LEU A 192 -3.51 -6.14 -6.75
N SER A 193 -3.61 -4.98 -6.09
CA SER A 193 -4.73 -4.66 -5.19
C SER A 193 -6.08 -4.64 -5.91
N THR A 194 -6.11 -4.11 -7.13
CA THR A 194 -7.33 -4.07 -7.96
C THR A 194 -7.75 -5.47 -8.38
N ARG A 195 -6.81 -6.33 -8.79
CA ARG A 195 -7.09 -7.74 -9.14
C ARG A 195 -7.62 -8.52 -7.93
N ALA A 196 -6.97 -8.37 -6.76
CA ALA A 196 -7.45 -8.99 -5.54
C ALA A 196 -8.87 -8.55 -5.17
N SER A 197 -9.14 -7.24 -5.28
CA SER A 197 -10.47 -6.69 -5.00
C SER A 197 -11.54 -7.16 -6.00
N LEU A 198 -11.18 -7.32 -7.26
CA LEU A 198 -12.08 -7.83 -8.31
C LEU A 198 -12.52 -9.27 -8.04
N GLU A 199 -11.59 -10.10 -7.57
CA GLU A 199 -11.86 -11.49 -7.22
C GLU A 199 -12.70 -11.63 -5.95
N ARG A 200 -12.58 -10.70 -4.97
CA ARG A 200 -13.39 -10.70 -3.76
C ARG A 200 -14.81 -10.21 -4.05
N LYS A 201 -15.73 -11.17 -4.22
CA LYS A 201 -17.15 -10.92 -4.50
C LYS A 201 -17.97 -10.80 -3.21
N GLU A 202 -17.56 -9.85 -2.36
CA GLU A 202 -18.19 -9.58 -1.07
C GLU A 202 -18.00 -8.12 -0.65
N SER A 203 -18.78 -7.68 0.36
CA SER A 203 -18.64 -6.37 1.02
C SER A 203 -18.34 -6.50 2.50
N GLY A 204 -17.82 -5.44 3.14
CA GLY A 204 -17.63 -5.35 4.58
C GLY A 204 -16.28 -5.87 5.09
N ARG A 205 -15.66 -6.78 4.40
CA ARG A 205 -14.29 -7.22 4.70
C ARG A 205 -13.30 -6.25 4.04
N ALA A 206 -12.21 -5.93 4.70
CA ALA A 206 -11.25 -4.92 4.25
C ALA A 206 -11.85 -3.52 4.04
N TYR A 207 -12.93 -3.20 4.76
CA TYR A 207 -13.51 -1.86 4.88
C TYR A 207 -13.97 -1.21 3.56
N TYR A 208 -14.34 -1.97 2.55
CA TYR A 208 -14.95 -1.44 1.32
C TYR A 208 -16.32 -2.06 1.03
N LYS A 209 -17.06 -1.43 0.14
CA LYS A 209 -18.40 -1.86 -0.26
C LYS A 209 -18.46 -2.12 -1.76
N ARG A 210 -18.79 -3.36 -2.12
CA ARG A 210 -19.13 -3.77 -3.49
C ARG A 210 -20.61 -3.52 -3.75
N SER A 211 -20.93 -2.64 -4.71
CA SER A 211 -22.34 -2.40 -5.07
C SER A 211 -22.98 -3.58 -5.83
N ASP A 212 -22.17 -4.39 -6.48
CA ASP A 212 -22.53 -5.62 -7.18
C ASP A 212 -22.57 -6.88 -6.28
N TYR A 213 -21.92 -6.83 -5.11
CA TYR A 213 -21.90 -7.88 -4.09
C TYR A 213 -22.01 -7.25 -2.69
N PRO A 214 -23.22 -6.80 -2.29
CA PRO A 214 -23.40 -5.99 -1.08
C PRO A 214 -23.23 -6.76 0.24
N GLU A 215 -23.26 -8.09 0.18
CA GLU A 215 -23.25 -8.94 1.37
C GLU A 215 -21.83 -9.39 1.74
N LEU A 216 -21.64 -9.65 3.04
CA LEU A 216 -20.46 -10.34 3.55
C LEU A 216 -20.59 -11.85 3.30
N MET A 217 -19.60 -12.45 2.70
CA MET A 217 -19.60 -13.89 2.38
C MET A 217 -18.67 -14.65 3.35
N PRO A 218 -19.22 -15.38 4.34
CA PRO A 218 -18.39 -16.14 5.29
C PRO A 218 -17.46 -17.15 4.63
N ALA A 219 -17.86 -17.74 3.51
CA ALA A 219 -17.03 -18.66 2.73
C ALA A 219 -15.74 -18.01 2.16
N LEU A 220 -15.72 -16.68 2.00
CA LEU A 220 -14.57 -15.92 1.53
C LEU A 220 -13.69 -15.40 2.68
N ASN A 221 -13.90 -15.86 3.94
CA ASN A 221 -13.04 -15.55 5.07
C ASN A 221 -11.71 -16.29 4.99
N LYS A 222 -11.00 -16.08 3.91
CA LYS A 222 -9.73 -16.73 3.58
C LYS A 222 -8.79 -15.70 2.96
N PRO A 223 -7.47 -15.87 3.11
CA PRO A 223 -6.52 -15.05 2.36
C PRO A 223 -6.63 -15.31 0.87
N LEU A 224 -6.52 -14.27 0.08
CA LEU A 224 -6.37 -14.36 -1.36
C LEU A 224 -4.89 -14.11 -1.67
N VAL A 225 -4.23 -15.09 -2.26
CA VAL A 225 -2.80 -15.07 -2.54
C VAL A 225 -2.59 -14.80 -4.02
N LEU A 226 -1.73 -13.83 -4.32
CA LEU A 226 -1.26 -13.54 -5.67
C LEU A 226 0.23 -13.85 -5.76
N TRP A 227 0.65 -14.49 -6.86
CA TRP A 227 2.06 -14.74 -7.13
C TRP A 227 2.32 -14.67 -8.63
N GLN A 228 3.59 -14.65 -9.00
CA GLN A 228 4.03 -14.70 -10.39
C GLN A 228 4.65 -16.06 -10.69
N GLU A 229 4.22 -16.66 -11.79
CA GLU A 229 4.75 -17.93 -12.28
C GLU A 229 4.85 -17.87 -13.81
N GLY A 230 6.04 -18.15 -14.33
CA GLY A 230 6.28 -18.10 -15.78
C GLY A 230 5.98 -16.74 -16.43
N GLY A 231 6.19 -15.62 -15.73
CA GLY A 231 5.87 -14.27 -16.17
C GLY A 231 4.39 -13.91 -16.12
N GLN A 232 3.52 -14.82 -15.64
CA GLN A 232 2.09 -14.60 -15.50
C GLN A 232 1.70 -14.46 -14.03
N GLN A 233 0.84 -13.49 -13.75
CA GLN A 233 0.24 -13.37 -12.42
C GLN A 233 -0.81 -14.45 -12.21
N LYS A 234 -0.63 -15.24 -11.16
CA LYS A 234 -1.56 -16.25 -10.66
C LYS A 234 -2.27 -15.75 -9.42
N LEU A 235 -3.41 -16.35 -9.13
CA LEU A 235 -4.23 -16.00 -7.98
C LEU A 235 -4.97 -17.23 -7.49
N ALA A 236 -4.97 -17.47 -6.18
CA ALA A 236 -5.75 -18.52 -5.54
C ALA A 236 -6.19 -18.14 -4.12
N TRP A 237 -7.27 -18.75 -3.67
CA TRP A 237 -7.70 -18.67 -2.29
C TRP A 237 -6.84 -19.59 -1.43
N GLY A 238 -6.32 -19.05 -0.31
CA GLY A 238 -5.64 -19.84 0.70
C GLY A 238 -6.58 -20.84 1.39
N THR A 239 -6.00 -21.86 1.96
CA THR A 239 -6.72 -22.87 2.75
C THR A 239 -7.05 -22.38 4.15
#